data_53572dcddd1ea037480fe353c0942a35
#
_entry.id   53572dcddd1ea037480fe353c0942a35
#
_cell.length_a   1.000
_cell.length_b   1.000
_cell.length_c   1.000
_cell.angle_alpha   90.00
_cell.angle_beta   90.00
_cell.angle_gamma   90.00
#
_symmetry.space_group_name_H-M   'P 1'
#
loop_
_entity.id
_entity.type
_entity.pdbx_description
1 polymer ?
#
loop_
_entity_poly.entity_id
_entity_poly.type
_entity_poly.pdbx_seq_one_letter_code
_entity_poly.pdbx_strand_id
1 'polypeptide(L)'
;ISNWDVSNVSNMHRMFDSTPYFNQDISTWDIDNVNDMVNMFGNGNAMSAENKCAIHTSFSSNSSWQYDWSEDLDCNGACFGDATLDECGVCEGPGPDQHFTCDGTFKPESKDALQVAVDLWTCTRFENDCDNELALSTYGHISNWDVSLITDMSNVFDHKTTFNDDIGSWDVSNVTDMSDM
;
A
#
# COMPACT_ATOMS: atom_id res chain seq x y z
N ILE A 1 -16.67 28.82 21.48
CA ILE A 1 -16.17 29.42 20.21
C ILE A 1 -16.47 28.56 19.00
N SER A 2 -16.77 27.27 19.19
CA SER A 2 -17.11 26.37 18.08
C SER A 2 -18.27 26.86 17.18
N ASN A 3 -19.15 27.68 17.71
CA ASN A 3 -20.29 28.24 16.97
C ASN A 3 -20.02 29.63 16.37
N TRP A 4 -18.76 30.07 16.34
CA TRP A 4 -18.45 31.35 15.68
C TRP A 4 -18.58 31.20 14.17
N ASP A 5 -19.21 32.18 13.53
CA ASP A 5 -19.19 32.33 12.09
C ASP A 5 -17.88 33.02 11.69
N VAL A 6 -16.96 32.24 11.14
CA VAL A 6 -15.65 32.71 10.67
C VAL A 6 -15.54 32.72 9.14
N SER A 7 -16.66 32.51 8.44
CA SER A 7 -16.69 32.38 6.97
C SER A 7 -16.13 33.59 6.21
N ASN A 8 -16.09 34.76 6.85
CA ASN A 8 -15.51 35.98 6.29
C ASN A 8 -14.08 36.26 6.77
N VAL A 9 -13.49 35.36 7.58
CA VAL A 9 -12.14 35.56 8.10
C VAL A 9 -11.12 35.12 7.06
N SER A 10 -10.18 35.97 6.75
CA SER A 10 -9.10 35.69 5.79
C SER A 10 -7.72 35.51 6.45
N ASN A 11 -7.56 35.89 7.71
CA ASN A 11 -6.29 35.84 8.42
C ASN A 11 -6.51 35.34 9.85
N MET A 12 -5.85 34.23 10.20
CA MET A 12 -5.85 33.62 11.53
C MET A 12 -4.42 33.50 12.09
N HIS A 13 -3.50 34.32 11.56
CA HIS A 13 -2.10 34.38 12.03
C HIS A 13 -2.03 34.52 13.56
N ARG A 14 -1.39 33.57 14.22
CA ARG A 14 -1.18 33.54 15.67
C ARG A 14 -2.45 33.62 16.52
N MET A 15 -3.60 33.26 16.01
CA MET A 15 -4.89 33.45 16.72
C MET A 15 -4.91 32.79 18.10
N PHE A 16 -4.28 31.63 18.23
CA PHE A 16 -4.15 30.88 19.50
C PHE A 16 -2.69 30.68 19.90
N ASP A 17 -1.80 31.56 19.45
CA ASP A 17 -0.40 31.55 19.90
C ASP A 17 -0.32 31.88 21.39
N SER A 18 0.49 31.13 22.11
CA SER A 18 0.71 31.35 23.56
C SER A 18 -0.59 31.23 24.41
N THR A 19 -1.53 30.39 23.97
CA THR A 19 -2.76 30.05 24.73
C THR A 19 -2.62 28.67 25.35
N PRO A 20 -1.92 28.47 26.47
CA PRO A 20 -1.51 27.17 26.98
C PRO A 20 -2.67 26.26 27.41
N TYR A 21 -3.86 26.81 27.61
CA TYR A 21 -5.06 26.08 28.04
C TYR A 21 -6.11 25.96 26.94
N PHE A 22 -5.76 26.38 25.70
CA PHE A 22 -6.71 26.24 24.61
C PHE A 22 -6.90 24.78 24.24
N ASN A 23 -8.13 24.26 24.37
CA ASN A 23 -8.53 22.91 24.02
C ASN A 23 -10.01 22.88 23.59
N GLN A 24 -10.31 23.53 22.46
CA GLN A 24 -11.66 23.57 21.92
C GLN A 24 -11.68 22.97 20.53
N ASP A 25 -12.72 22.19 20.24
CA ASP A 25 -12.98 21.72 18.89
C ASP A 25 -13.51 22.90 18.04
N ILE A 26 -12.78 23.22 16.99
CA ILE A 26 -13.12 24.24 15.99
C ILE A 26 -13.18 23.63 14.58
N SER A 27 -13.27 22.31 14.46
CA SER A 27 -13.33 21.59 13.20
C SER A 27 -14.53 21.99 12.33
N THR A 28 -15.57 22.57 12.94
CA THR A 28 -16.78 23.04 12.27
C THR A 28 -16.65 24.43 11.64
N TRP A 29 -15.50 25.08 11.80
CA TRP A 29 -15.31 26.41 11.21
C TRP A 29 -15.17 26.32 9.69
N ASP A 30 -15.86 27.23 9.00
CA ASP A 30 -15.66 27.45 7.57
C ASP A 30 -14.41 28.32 7.36
N ILE A 31 -13.33 27.68 6.89
CA ILE A 31 -12.03 28.32 6.68
C ILE A 31 -11.68 28.50 5.19
N ASP A 32 -12.62 28.37 4.29
CA ASP A 32 -12.36 28.42 2.85
C ASP A 32 -11.72 29.75 2.42
N ASN A 33 -12.04 30.86 3.11
CA ASN A 33 -11.49 32.17 2.83
C ASN A 33 -10.19 32.47 3.58
N VAL A 34 -9.72 31.59 4.46
CA VAL A 34 -8.50 31.81 5.26
C VAL A 34 -7.27 31.55 4.40
N ASN A 35 -6.40 32.54 4.28
CA ASN A 35 -5.17 32.47 3.50
C ASN A 35 -3.89 32.65 4.34
N ASP A 36 -4.01 32.86 5.65
CA ASP A 36 -2.89 32.93 6.59
C ASP A 36 -3.27 32.28 7.92
N MET A 37 -2.63 31.13 8.23
CA MET A 37 -2.74 30.42 9.51
C MET A 37 -1.36 30.25 10.17
N VAL A 38 -0.37 31.07 9.79
CA VAL A 38 0.99 30.95 10.32
C VAL A 38 0.98 31.11 11.84
N ASN A 39 1.54 30.10 12.52
CA ASN A 39 1.56 30.00 13.97
C ASN A 39 0.19 30.14 14.67
N MET A 40 -0.88 29.79 14.00
CA MET A 40 -2.24 29.85 14.58
C MET A 40 -2.31 29.15 15.94
N PHE A 41 -1.64 28.01 16.08
CA PHE A 41 -1.47 27.25 17.32
C PHE A 41 -0.01 27.24 17.78
N GLY A 42 0.64 28.39 17.80
CA GLY A 42 2.04 28.53 18.23
C GLY A 42 2.29 27.99 19.64
N ASN A 43 3.41 28.34 20.22
CA ASN A 43 3.94 27.76 21.45
C ASN A 43 2.92 27.42 22.53
N GLY A 44 2.76 26.09 22.81
CA GLY A 44 2.22 25.60 24.08
C GLY A 44 0.70 25.58 24.21
N ASN A 45 -0.04 25.03 23.23
CA ASN A 45 -1.43 24.69 23.48
C ASN A 45 -1.56 23.30 24.11
N ALA A 46 -2.60 23.12 24.96
CA ALA A 46 -2.95 21.85 25.61
C ALA A 46 -4.01 21.09 24.81
N MET A 47 -4.03 21.25 23.48
CA MET A 47 -5.04 20.63 22.63
C MET A 47 -4.94 19.11 22.71
N SER A 48 -6.06 18.46 22.97
CA SER A 48 -6.15 16.99 23.02
C SER A 48 -5.97 16.37 21.64
N ALA A 49 -5.59 15.10 21.60
CA ALA A 49 -5.44 14.35 20.36
C ALA A 49 -6.74 14.34 19.56
N GLU A 50 -7.89 14.18 20.23
CA GLU A 50 -9.21 14.20 19.58
C GLU A 50 -9.49 15.52 18.86
N ASN A 51 -9.22 16.66 19.53
CA ASN A 51 -9.43 17.97 18.91
C ASN A 51 -8.44 18.25 17.78
N LYS A 52 -7.16 17.84 17.93
CA LYS A 52 -6.17 17.93 16.87
C LYS A 52 -6.58 17.15 15.63
N CYS A 53 -6.98 15.90 15.82
CA CYS A 53 -7.41 15.04 14.74
C CYS A 53 -8.64 15.59 14.02
N ALA A 54 -9.69 16.00 14.75
CA ALA A 54 -10.90 16.56 14.18
C ALA A 54 -10.61 17.84 13.37
N ILE A 55 -9.77 18.74 13.91
CA ILE A 55 -9.36 19.98 13.23
C ILE A 55 -8.53 19.65 11.98
N HIS A 56 -7.57 18.73 12.08
CA HIS A 56 -6.75 18.35 10.94
C HIS A 56 -7.59 17.77 9.80
N THR A 57 -8.51 16.87 10.10
CA THR A 57 -9.43 16.28 9.12
C THR A 57 -10.21 17.35 8.35
N SER A 58 -10.67 18.39 9.07
CA SER A 58 -11.46 19.48 8.47
C SER A 58 -10.58 20.51 7.73
N PHE A 59 -9.41 20.85 8.28
CA PHE A 59 -8.60 21.98 7.81
C PHE A 59 -7.52 21.62 6.81
N SER A 60 -7.12 20.35 6.70
CA SER A 60 -5.99 19.90 5.86
C SER A 60 -6.19 20.15 4.36
N SER A 61 -7.42 20.33 3.90
CA SER A 61 -7.73 20.69 2.51
C SER A 61 -7.39 22.16 2.18
N ASN A 62 -7.27 23.04 3.19
CA ASN A 62 -6.89 24.42 2.97
C ASN A 62 -5.36 24.54 2.81
N SER A 63 -4.90 25.13 1.72
CA SER A 63 -3.47 25.26 1.40
C SER A 63 -2.64 26.08 2.41
N SER A 64 -3.30 26.89 3.26
CA SER A 64 -2.66 27.65 4.33
C SER A 64 -2.50 26.87 5.63
N TRP A 65 -3.07 25.65 5.70
CA TRP A 65 -2.88 24.75 6.83
C TRP A 65 -1.44 24.21 6.82
N GLN A 66 -0.72 24.35 7.92
CA GLN A 66 0.69 23.99 7.99
C GLN A 66 1.02 22.98 9.10
N TYR A 67 0.00 22.50 9.82
CA TYR A 67 0.18 21.53 10.90
C TYR A 67 -0.05 20.11 10.36
N ASP A 68 0.86 19.20 10.70
CA ASP A 68 0.66 17.78 10.49
C ASP A 68 0.25 17.14 11.83
N TRP A 69 -1.04 16.85 11.95
CA TRP A 69 -1.64 16.15 13.07
C TRP A 69 -2.33 14.86 12.59
N SER A 70 -1.75 14.25 11.57
CA SER A 70 -2.28 13.02 10.97
C SER A 70 -1.95 11.75 11.77
N GLU A 71 -1.15 11.84 12.83
CA GLU A 71 -0.66 10.69 13.61
C GLU A 71 -1.77 9.83 14.25
N ASP A 72 -2.94 10.43 14.49
CA ASP A 72 -4.12 9.79 15.05
C ASP A 72 -5.18 9.41 13.99
N LEU A 73 -4.86 9.54 12.69
CA LEU A 73 -5.71 9.10 11.60
C LEU A 73 -5.41 7.65 11.22
N ASP A 74 -6.44 6.87 10.97
CA ASP A 74 -6.28 5.60 10.28
C ASP A 74 -6.10 5.79 8.77
N CYS A 75 -5.90 4.71 8.03
CA CYS A 75 -5.67 4.80 6.59
C CYS A 75 -6.90 5.27 5.78
N ASN A 76 -8.10 5.28 6.37
CA ASN A 76 -9.30 5.88 5.79
C ASN A 76 -9.47 7.36 6.15
N GLY A 77 -8.58 7.90 6.99
CA GLY A 77 -8.64 9.27 7.47
C GLY A 77 -9.64 9.48 8.61
N ALA A 78 -10.05 8.42 9.29
CA ALA A 78 -10.89 8.51 10.49
C ALA A 78 -10.03 8.69 11.74
N CYS A 79 -10.44 9.63 12.62
CA CYS A 79 -9.76 9.84 13.90
C CYS A 79 -9.87 8.62 14.79
N PHE A 80 -8.75 8.08 15.24
CA PHE A 80 -8.69 6.90 16.11
C PHE A 80 -9.44 5.70 15.55
N GLY A 81 -9.53 5.62 14.23
CA GLY A 81 -10.07 4.46 13.52
C GLY A 81 -9.11 3.27 13.63
N ASP A 82 -9.59 2.11 13.27
CA ASP A 82 -8.87 0.83 13.31
C ASP A 82 -8.53 0.27 11.92
N ALA A 83 -8.86 1.03 10.86
CA ALA A 83 -8.52 0.66 9.50
C ALA A 83 -7.00 0.62 9.30
N THR A 84 -6.51 -0.49 8.77
CA THR A 84 -5.08 -0.73 8.56
C THR A 84 -4.76 -0.89 7.08
N LEU A 85 -3.53 -0.55 6.72
CA LEU A 85 -3.01 -0.87 5.38
C LEU A 85 -2.75 -2.37 5.28
N ASP A 86 -3.11 -2.96 4.15
CA ASP A 86 -2.64 -4.30 3.79
C ASP A 86 -1.16 -4.29 3.38
N GLU A 87 -0.61 -5.46 3.04
CA GLU A 87 0.78 -5.62 2.61
C GLU A 87 1.10 -4.83 1.33
N CYS A 88 0.08 -4.45 0.56
CA CYS A 88 0.20 -3.67 -0.66
C CYS A 88 0.03 -2.15 -0.44
N GLY A 89 -0.19 -1.73 0.81
CA GLY A 89 -0.41 -0.33 1.15
C GLY A 89 -1.82 0.17 0.79
N VAL A 90 -2.77 -0.75 0.56
CA VAL A 90 -4.18 -0.43 0.32
C VAL A 90 -4.93 -0.48 1.64
N CYS A 91 -5.70 0.57 1.93
CA CYS A 91 -6.47 0.63 3.16
C CYS A 91 -7.58 -0.43 3.16
N GLU A 92 -7.60 -1.29 4.17
CA GLU A 92 -8.51 -2.43 4.30
C GLU A 92 -8.55 -3.33 3.05
N GLY A 93 -7.44 -3.37 2.31
CA GLY A 93 -7.31 -4.20 1.12
C GLY A 93 -7.19 -5.69 1.47
N PRO A 94 -7.44 -6.57 0.49
CA PRO A 94 -7.32 -8.02 0.69
C PRO A 94 -5.88 -8.52 0.67
N GLY A 95 -4.90 -7.64 0.47
CA GLY A 95 -3.53 -8.04 0.16
C GLY A 95 -3.36 -8.52 -1.30
N PRO A 96 -2.19 -9.00 -1.66
CA PRO A 96 -1.96 -9.59 -2.97
C PRO A 96 -2.71 -10.93 -3.10
N ASP A 97 -3.08 -11.29 -4.32
CA ASP A 97 -3.61 -12.63 -4.60
C ASP A 97 -2.57 -13.70 -4.22
N GLN A 98 -3.05 -14.91 -3.88
CA GLN A 98 -2.16 -16.02 -3.50
C GLN A 98 -1.12 -16.27 -4.60
N HIS A 99 0.15 -16.33 -4.22
CA HIS A 99 1.30 -16.48 -5.13
C HIS A 99 1.59 -15.29 -6.04
N PHE A 100 1.09 -14.09 -5.68
CA PHE A 100 1.41 -12.86 -6.41
C PHE A 100 1.96 -11.78 -5.48
N THR A 101 2.73 -10.87 -6.04
CA THR A 101 3.15 -9.63 -5.40
C THR A 101 2.11 -8.53 -5.60
N CYS A 102 2.25 -7.43 -4.90
CA CYS A 102 1.32 -6.29 -5.02
C CYS A 102 1.27 -5.65 -6.43
N ASP A 103 2.30 -5.83 -7.22
CA ASP A 103 2.35 -5.36 -8.62
C ASP A 103 1.84 -6.42 -9.62
N GLY A 104 1.33 -7.55 -9.12
CA GLY A 104 0.80 -8.64 -9.94
C GLY A 104 1.86 -9.57 -10.53
N THR A 105 3.10 -9.51 -10.06
CA THR A 105 4.14 -10.46 -10.47
C THR A 105 3.89 -11.80 -9.79
N PHE A 106 3.90 -12.88 -10.55
CA PHE A 106 3.80 -14.24 -10.00
C PHE A 106 5.02 -14.56 -9.13
N LYS A 107 4.75 -14.93 -7.88
CA LYS A 107 5.77 -15.23 -6.85
C LYS A 107 5.38 -16.49 -6.09
N PRO A 108 5.72 -17.68 -6.61
CA PRO A 108 5.39 -18.93 -5.94
C PRO A 108 6.08 -19.06 -4.58
N GLU A 109 5.32 -19.47 -3.57
CA GLU A 109 5.83 -19.65 -2.21
C GLU A 109 6.33 -21.07 -1.94
N SER A 110 6.13 -21.97 -2.90
CA SER A 110 6.54 -23.38 -2.79
C SER A 110 6.92 -23.95 -4.15
N LYS A 111 7.72 -25.02 -4.11
CA LYS A 111 8.04 -25.81 -5.29
C LYS A 111 6.79 -26.32 -6.03
N ASP A 112 5.77 -26.77 -5.30
CA ASP A 112 4.54 -27.28 -5.90
C ASP A 112 3.81 -26.18 -6.69
N ALA A 113 3.75 -24.96 -6.17
CA ALA A 113 3.16 -23.82 -6.88
C ALA A 113 3.97 -23.46 -8.14
N LEU A 114 5.31 -23.47 -8.05
CA LEU A 114 6.19 -23.28 -9.20
C LEU A 114 5.98 -24.39 -10.25
N GLN A 115 5.92 -25.66 -9.82
CA GLN A 115 5.75 -26.80 -10.70
C GLN A 115 4.45 -26.72 -11.50
N VAL A 116 3.33 -26.38 -10.84
CA VAL A 116 2.03 -26.21 -11.53
C VAL A 116 2.13 -25.14 -12.62
N ALA A 117 2.77 -24.01 -12.33
CA ALA A 117 2.94 -22.94 -13.30
C ALA A 117 3.88 -23.34 -14.45
N VAL A 118 4.99 -24.03 -14.16
CA VAL A 118 5.94 -24.54 -15.16
C VAL A 118 5.26 -25.62 -16.04
N ASP A 119 4.48 -26.51 -15.43
CA ASP A 119 3.76 -27.54 -16.17
C ASP A 119 2.77 -26.93 -17.14
N LEU A 120 2.04 -25.91 -16.72
CA LEU A 120 1.11 -25.19 -17.59
C LEU A 120 1.84 -24.40 -18.70
N TRP A 121 3.00 -23.82 -18.39
CA TRP A 121 3.81 -23.07 -19.36
C TRP A 121 4.48 -23.95 -20.40
N THR A 122 5.02 -25.10 -19.96
CA THR A 122 5.90 -25.98 -20.78
C THR A 122 5.15 -27.13 -21.46
N CYS A 123 3.84 -27.09 -21.48
CA CYS A 123 3.04 -28.16 -22.07
C CYS A 123 3.51 -28.59 -23.45
N THR A 124 3.68 -29.87 -23.68
CA THR A 124 3.95 -30.43 -25.00
C THR A 124 2.65 -30.69 -25.75
N ARG A 125 2.62 -30.39 -27.06
CA ARG A 125 1.46 -30.51 -27.95
C ARG A 125 0.78 -31.92 -28.01
N PHE A 126 1.18 -32.82 -27.15
CA PHE A 126 0.64 -34.21 -27.13
C PHE A 126 -0.37 -34.44 -25.98
N GLU A 127 -0.51 -33.47 -25.06
CA GLU A 127 -1.53 -33.50 -24.01
C GLU A 127 -2.62 -32.50 -24.36
N ASN A 128 -3.86 -32.94 -24.42
CA ASN A 128 -5.00 -32.15 -24.90
C ASN A 128 -5.42 -30.99 -23.97
N ASP A 129 -4.70 -30.75 -22.89
CA ASP A 129 -5.03 -29.79 -21.87
C ASP A 129 -3.97 -28.67 -21.74
N CYS A 130 -3.15 -28.49 -22.77
CA CYS A 130 -2.08 -27.50 -22.80
C CYS A 130 -2.53 -26.17 -23.34
N ASP A 131 -2.54 -25.15 -22.52
CA ASP A 131 -2.86 -23.79 -22.91
C ASP A 131 -1.77 -22.80 -22.41
N ASN A 132 -0.76 -22.59 -23.27
CA ASN A 132 0.27 -21.59 -22.98
C ASN A 132 -0.32 -20.17 -22.87
N GLU A 133 -1.46 -19.91 -23.56
CA GLU A 133 -2.18 -18.66 -23.40
C GLU A 133 -2.79 -18.54 -22.01
N LEU A 134 -3.26 -19.66 -21.43
CA LEU A 134 -3.73 -19.69 -20.05
C LEU A 134 -2.59 -19.45 -19.06
N ALA A 135 -1.43 -20.08 -19.25
CA ALA A 135 -0.26 -19.83 -18.41
C ALA A 135 0.15 -18.35 -18.46
N LEU A 136 0.22 -17.78 -19.67
CA LEU A 136 0.56 -16.38 -19.87
C LEU A 136 -0.46 -15.43 -19.23
N SER A 137 -1.75 -15.73 -19.35
CA SER A 137 -2.81 -14.90 -18.76
C SER A 137 -2.90 -15.02 -17.26
N THR A 138 -2.53 -16.19 -16.69
CA THR A 138 -2.61 -16.46 -15.24
C THR A 138 -1.36 -15.99 -14.51
N TYR A 139 -0.18 -16.35 -15.02
CA TYR A 139 1.10 -16.16 -14.32
C TYR A 139 2.01 -15.11 -14.96
N GLY A 140 1.61 -14.54 -16.10
CA GLY A 140 2.49 -13.71 -16.91
C GLY A 140 3.59 -14.52 -17.59
N HIS A 141 4.49 -13.84 -18.29
CA HIS A 141 5.59 -14.50 -19.02
C HIS A 141 6.61 -15.07 -18.02
N ILE A 142 7.03 -16.34 -18.25
CA ILE A 142 7.92 -17.10 -17.36
C ILE A 142 9.20 -16.35 -16.98
N SER A 143 9.75 -15.53 -17.89
CA SER A 143 10.94 -14.73 -17.60
C SER A 143 10.76 -13.69 -16.51
N ASN A 144 9.52 -13.33 -16.17
CA ASN A 144 9.19 -12.29 -15.19
C ASN A 144 8.82 -12.86 -13.82
N TRP A 145 8.78 -14.18 -13.65
CA TRP A 145 8.40 -14.78 -12.39
C TRP A 145 9.45 -14.52 -11.30
N ASP A 146 9.01 -14.16 -10.13
CA ASP A 146 9.85 -14.00 -8.93
C ASP A 146 9.95 -15.35 -8.19
N VAL A 147 11.01 -16.08 -8.44
CA VAL A 147 11.27 -17.39 -7.83
C VAL A 147 12.16 -17.31 -6.58
N SER A 148 12.38 -16.10 -6.05
CA SER A 148 13.32 -15.85 -4.95
C SER A 148 12.98 -16.57 -3.64
N LEU A 149 11.74 -17.05 -3.46
CA LEU A 149 11.33 -17.84 -2.28
C LEU A 149 11.58 -19.35 -2.43
N ILE A 150 11.94 -19.81 -3.63
CA ILE A 150 12.12 -21.24 -3.90
C ILE A 150 13.50 -21.71 -3.45
N THR A 151 13.53 -22.79 -2.69
CA THR A 151 14.78 -23.38 -2.17
C THR A 151 15.11 -24.73 -2.80
N ASP A 152 14.13 -25.41 -3.41
CA ASP A 152 14.26 -26.68 -4.12
C ASP A 152 13.61 -26.53 -5.51
N MET A 153 14.44 -26.68 -6.55
CA MET A 153 14.02 -26.69 -7.95
C MET A 153 14.27 -28.06 -8.61
N SER A 154 14.52 -29.11 -7.82
CA SER A 154 14.75 -30.44 -8.38
C SER A 154 13.58 -30.89 -9.22
N ASN A 155 13.83 -31.47 -10.37
CA ASN A 155 12.84 -31.98 -11.34
C ASN A 155 11.86 -30.94 -11.92
N VAL A 156 12.02 -29.64 -11.69
CA VAL A 156 11.05 -28.61 -12.15
C VAL A 156 10.92 -28.59 -13.67
N PHE A 157 11.98 -28.84 -14.40
CA PHE A 157 11.98 -28.96 -15.87
C PHE A 157 12.21 -30.40 -16.38
N ASP A 158 12.13 -31.40 -15.50
CA ASP A 158 12.30 -32.81 -15.92
C ASP A 158 11.32 -33.17 -17.04
N HIS A 159 11.83 -33.85 -18.07
CA HIS A 159 11.10 -34.18 -19.30
C HIS A 159 10.52 -33.00 -20.11
N LYS A 160 10.83 -31.73 -19.81
CA LYS A 160 10.42 -30.57 -20.60
C LYS A 160 11.32 -30.37 -21.83
N THR A 161 11.35 -31.34 -22.71
CA THR A 161 12.33 -31.47 -23.82
C THR A 161 12.29 -30.33 -24.86
N THR A 162 11.24 -29.53 -24.88
CA THR A 162 11.07 -28.40 -25.80
C THR A 162 11.29 -27.04 -25.14
N PHE A 163 11.49 -27.03 -23.82
CA PHE A 163 11.70 -25.78 -23.08
C PHE A 163 13.00 -25.08 -23.52
N ASN A 164 12.90 -23.83 -23.91
CA ASN A 164 14.05 -23.01 -24.29
C ASN A 164 13.77 -21.52 -24.07
N ASP A 165 12.87 -21.17 -23.16
CA ASP A 165 12.61 -19.78 -22.82
C ASP A 165 13.72 -19.19 -21.95
N ASP A 166 13.88 -17.89 -22.02
CA ASP A 166 14.84 -17.16 -21.19
C ASP A 166 14.33 -17.03 -19.76
N ILE A 167 15.03 -17.66 -18.82
CA ILE A 167 14.83 -17.56 -17.38
C ILE A 167 16.07 -17.00 -16.66
N GLY A 168 16.96 -16.34 -17.40
CA GLY A 168 18.19 -15.78 -16.85
C GLY A 168 17.99 -14.67 -15.81
N SER A 169 16.79 -14.10 -15.74
CA SER A 169 16.39 -13.10 -14.73
C SER A 169 15.98 -13.71 -13.37
N TRP A 170 15.78 -15.01 -13.29
CA TRP A 170 15.35 -15.66 -12.06
C TRP A 170 16.39 -15.52 -10.93
N ASP A 171 15.95 -15.04 -9.79
CA ASP A 171 16.80 -15.05 -8.57
C ASP A 171 16.75 -16.43 -7.93
N VAL A 172 17.81 -17.20 -8.18
CA VAL A 172 18.00 -18.56 -7.65
C VAL A 172 18.96 -18.58 -6.46
N SER A 173 19.26 -17.46 -5.86
CA SER A 173 20.24 -17.35 -4.77
C SER A 173 19.89 -18.16 -3.52
N ASN A 174 18.61 -18.47 -3.32
CA ASN A 174 18.11 -19.29 -2.22
C ASN A 174 17.98 -20.79 -2.57
N VAL A 175 18.18 -21.16 -3.84
CA VAL A 175 18.02 -22.54 -4.28
C VAL A 175 19.20 -23.38 -3.83
N THR A 176 18.90 -24.49 -3.18
CA THR A 176 19.90 -25.46 -2.65
C THR A 176 19.91 -26.78 -3.40
N ASP A 177 18.87 -27.08 -4.15
CA ASP A 177 18.75 -28.31 -4.96
C ASP A 177 18.20 -27.99 -6.36
N MET A 178 18.94 -28.34 -7.39
CA MET A 178 18.57 -28.26 -8.82
C MET A 178 18.81 -29.62 -9.52
N SER A 179 18.78 -30.74 -8.78
CA SER A 179 19.00 -32.05 -9.36
C SER A 179 17.87 -32.39 -10.35
N ASP A 180 18.26 -33.04 -11.42
CA ASP A 180 17.33 -33.52 -12.47
C ASP A 180 16.44 -32.40 -13.06
N MET A 181 16.92 -31.15 -13.05
CA MET A 181 16.24 -29.96 -13.56
C MET A 181 16.28 -29.87 -15.08
#